data_a84f2e1094a937e4c6679c913ba1e002
#
_entry.id   a84f2e1094a937e4c6679c913ba1e002
#
_cell.length_a   1.000
_cell.length_b   1.000
_cell.length_c   1.000
_cell.angle_alpha   90.00
_cell.angle_beta   90.00
_cell.angle_gamma   90.00
#
_symmetry.space_group_name_H-M   'P 1'
#
loop_
_entity.id
_entity.type
_entity.pdbx_description
1 polymer ?
#
loop_
_entity_poly.entity_id
_entity_poly.type
_entity_poly.pdbx_seq_one_letter_code
_entity_poly.pdbx_strand_id
1 'polypeptide(L)'
;MYKFGKTSLERSEGVHPLLIECAERAMSYGIIDLTVPQYGGRRLKSDQKHLVDIGASQTMNSLHRVQDTGYGHAIDLIPLPVDWHNIEAFAVATSLMFRAAMEMGIIIEAGGHWASFKDWPHYQIPRGYL
;
A
#
# COMPACT_ATOMS: atom_id res chain seq x y z
N MET A 1 4.59 10.03 17.05
CA MET A 1 4.37 8.66 16.55
C MET A 1 2.95 8.52 16.06
N TYR A 2 2.78 8.02 14.86
CA TYR A 2 1.46 7.83 14.24
C TYR A 2 1.10 6.35 14.19
N LYS A 3 -0.20 6.06 14.15
CA LYS A 3 -0.75 4.70 14.03
C LYS A 3 -1.97 4.74 13.12
N PHE A 4 -2.31 3.58 12.54
CA PHE A 4 -3.57 3.46 11.81
C PHE A 4 -4.76 3.73 12.72
N GLY A 5 -5.69 4.55 12.23
CA GLY A 5 -7.00 4.70 12.83
C GLY A 5 -7.88 3.47 12.58
N LYS A 6 -9.05 3.44 13.18
CA LYS A 6 -9.97 2.30 13.10
C LYS A 6 -10.31 1.89 11.67
N THR A 7 -10.64 2.86 10.82
CA THR A 7 -11.02 2.59 9.42
C THR A 7 -9.85 1.98 8.64
N SER A 8 -8.64 2.51 8.84
CA SER A 8 -7.45 1.97 8.17
C SER A 8 -7.12 0.56 8.66
N LEU A 9 -7.29 0.27 9.95
CA LEU A 9 -7.13 -1.09 10.48
C LEU A 9 -8.11 -2.06 9.81
N GLU A 10 -9.37 -1.68 9.69
CA GLU A 10 -10.39 -2.50 9.03
C GLU A 10 -10.04 -2.72 7.55
N ARG A 11 -9.63 -1.67 6.85
CA ARG A 11 -9.29 -1.73 5.41
C ARG A 11 -7.99 -2.50 5.15
N SER A 12 -7.09 -2.58 6.12
CA SER A 12 -5.85 -3.34 6.00
C SER A 12 -6.00 -4.83 6.28
N GLU A 13 -7.15 -5.27 6.77
CA GLU A 13 -7.39 -6.70 7.04
C GLU A 13 -7.16 -7.53 5.79
N GLY A 14 -6.41 -8.63 5.93
CA GLY A 14 -6.10 -9.55 4.85
C GLY A 14 -4.94 -9.11 3.96
N VAL A 15 -4.32 -7.98 4.22
CA VAL A 15 -3.02 -7.62 3.63
C VAL A 15 -1.93 -8.41 4.35
N HIS A 16 -0.89 -8.81 3.62
CA HIS A 16 0.22 -9.59 4.19
C HIS A 16 0.83 -8.85 5.40
N PRO A 17 1.06 -9.56 6.52
CA PRO A 17 1.59 -8.96 7.74
C PRO A 17 2.87 -8.15 7.57
N LEU A 18 3.74 -8.54 6.64
CA LEU A 18 4.99 -7.79 6.38
C LEU A 18 4.71 -6.38 5.88
N LEU A 19 3.70 -6.19 5.02
CA LEU A 19 3.33 -4.85 4.54
C LEU A 19 2.69 -4.01 5.63
N ILE A 20 1.85 -4.62 6.46
CA ILE A 20 1.23 -3.93 7.59
C ILE A 20 2.31 -3.47 8.59
N GLU A 21 3.22 -4.36 8.96
CA GLU A 21 4.33 -4.02 9.86
C GLU A 21 5.22 -2.93 9.27
N CYS A 22 5.50 -3.00 7.98
CA CYS A 22 6.29 -1.98 7.28
C CYS A 22 5.61 -0.60 7.39
N ALA A 23 4.30 -0.53 7.13
CA ALA A 23 3.55 0.72 7.24
C ALA A 23 3.51 1.25 8.68
N GLU A 24 3.29 0.38 9.66
CA GLU A 24 3.28 0.75 11.07
C GLU A 24 4.65 1.29 11.50
N ARG A 25 5.72 0.66 11.05
CA ARG A 25 7.09 1.11 11.34
C ARG A 25 7.37 2.46 10.67
N ALA A 26 6.93 2.66 9.43
CA ALA A 26 7.07 3.93 8.73
C ALA A 26 6.38 5.07 9.50
N MET A 27 5.17 4.84 10.01
CA MET A 27 4.45 5.82 10.83
C MET A 27 5.09 6.03 12.20
N SER A 28 5.77 5.03 12.73
CA SER A 28 6.40 5.11 14.07
C SER A 28 7.54 6.12 14.13
N TYR A 29 8.10 6.51 12.98
CA TYR A 29 9.14 7.55 12.96
C TYR A 29 8.61 8.95 13.32
N GLY A 30 7.28 9.14 13.33
CA GLY A 30 6.66 10.40 13.75
C GLY A 30 6.77 11.53 12.75
N ILE A 31 7.08 11.22 11.49
CA ILE A 31 7.30 12.22 10.43
C ILE A 31 6.02 12.44 9.62
N ILE A 32 5.33 11.36 9.27
CA ILE A 32 4.12 11.42 8.44
C ILE A 32 3.10 10.40 8.92
N ASP A 33 1.83 10.79 8.91
CA ASP A 33 0.71 9.89 9.18
C ASP A 33 0.16 9.35 7.86
N LEU A 34 -0.28 8.09 7.87
CA LEU A 34 -0.77 7.39 6.69
C LEU A 34 -2.16 6.84 6.93
N THR A 35 -2.97 6.81 5.88
CA THR A 35 -4.30 6.19 5.90
C THR A 35 -4.44 5.21 4.75
N VAL A 36 -5.24 4.16 4.95
CA VAL A 36 -5.59 3.19 3.90
C VAL A 36 -6.91 3.65 3.26
N PRO A 37 -6.93 3.96 1.95
CA PRO A 37 -8.18 4.35 1.28
C PRO A 37 -9.08 3.13 1.06
N GLN A 38 -10.34 3.41 0.65
CA GLN A 38 -11.24 2.35 0.22
C GLN A 38 -10.60 1.55 -0.90
N TYR A 39 -10.72 0.22 -0.84
CA TYR A 39 -10.07 -0.73 -1.75
C TYR A 39 -8.54 -0.70 -1.73
N GLY A 40 -7.93 -0.01 -0.77
CA GLY A 40 -6.47 0.06 -0.66
C GLY A 40 -5.83 -1.14 0.03
N GLY A 41 -6.61 -2.05 0.60
CA GLY A 41 -6.13 -3.28 1.21
C GLY A 41 -6.32 -4.49 0.32
N ARG A 42 -6.68 -5.62 0.94
CA ARG A 42 -7.01 -6.85 0.21
C ARG A 42 -8.27 -6.65 -0.62
N ARG A 43 -8.22 -7.06 -1.88
CA ARG A 43 -9.38 -7.02 -2.78
C ARG A 43 -9.87 -8.42 -3.09
N LEU A 44 -11.18 -8.64 -2.94
CA LEU A 44 -11.85 -9.84 -3.46
C LEU A 44 -11.94 -9.73 -4.99
N LYS A 45 -12.21 -10.85 -5.66
CA LYS A 45 -12.38 -10.86 -7.12
C LYS A 45 -13.46 -9.87 -7.58
N SER A 46 -14.56 -9.79 -6.83
CA SER A 46 -15.65 -8.84 -7.12
C SER A 46 -15.21 -7.38 -6.98
N ASP A 47 -14.39 -7.07 -5.98
CA ASP A 47 -13.85 -5.72 -5.81
C ASP A 47 -12.95 -5.33 -6.99
N GLN A 48 -12.08 -6.25 -7.39
CA GLN A 48 -11.15 -6.01 -8.50
C GLN A 48 -11.91 -5.84 -9.82
N LYS A 49 -12.95 -6.65 -10.04
CA LYS A 49 -13.80 -6.52 -11.22
C LYS A 49 -14.51 -5.17 -11.24
N HIS A 50 -15.05 -4.73 -10.10
CA HIS A 50 -15.67 -3.41 -9.99
C HIS A 50 -14.69 -2.29 -10.37
N LEU A 51 -13.45 -2.34 -9.86
CA LEU A 51 -12.43 -1.34 -10.16
C LEU A 51 -12.02 -1.34 -11.63
N VAL A 52 -11.96 -2.51 -12.26
CA VAL A 52 -11.72 -2.62 -13.71
C VAL A 52 -12.91 -2.02 -14.48
N ASP A 53 -14.13 -2.35 -14.10
CA ASP A 53 -15.35 -1.90 -14.79
C ASP A 53 -15.50 -0.38 -14.74
N ILE A 54 -15.10 0.29 -13.66
CA ILE A 54 -15.16 1.76 -13.56
C ILE A 54 -13.88 2.45 -14.06
N GLY A 55 -12.91 1.71 -14.58
CA GLY A 55 -11.66 2.26 -15.11
C GLY A 55 -10.62 2.64 -14.07
N ALA A 56 -10.83 2.33 -12.79
CA ALA A 56 -9.88 2.63 -11.72
C ALA A 56 -8.71 1.63 -11.69
N SER A 57 -8.87 0.45 -12.27
CA SER A 57 -7.82 -0.55 -12.45
C SER A 57 -7.84 -1.06 -13.87
N GLN A 58 -6.66 -1.46 -14.38
CA GLN A 58 -6.49 -1.93 -15.76
C GLN A 58 -6.31 -3.44 -15.87
N THR A 59 -6.31 -4.16 -14.75
CA THR A 59 -6.05 -5.59 -14.73
C THR A 59 -6.86 -6.31 -13.66
N MET A 60 -7.23 -7.56 -13.97
CA MET A 60 -7.74 -8.48 -12.97
C MET A 60 -6.60 -9.15 -12.18
N ASN A 61 -5.37 -9.08 -12.66
CA ASN A 61 -4.20 -9.69 -12.02
C ASN A 61 -3.48 -8.70 -11.11
N SER A 62 -4.19 -8.21 -10.10
CA SER A 62 -3.65 -7.27 -9.11
C SER A 62 -3.08 -8.01 -7.91
N LEU A 63 -1.95 -7.53 -7.38
CA LEU A 63 -1.38 -8.02 -6.12
C LEU A 63 -2.24 -7.66 -4.90
N HIS A 64 -3.18 -6.73 -5.01
CA HIS A 64 -4.20 -6.51 -3.97
C HIS A 64 -5.12 -7.72 -3.78
N ARG A 65 -5.27 -8.55 -4.79
CA ARG A 65 -6.03 -9.79 -4.66
C ARG A 65 -5.30 -10.79 -3.79
N VAL A 66 -6.05 -11.72 -3.21
CA VAL A 66 -5.47 -12.80 -2.40
C VAL A 66 -4.52 -13.64 -3.25
N GLN A 67 -3.29 -13.80 -2.76
CA GLN A 67 -2.23 -14.58 -3.38
C GLN A 67 -2.12 -15.96 -2.68
N ASP A 68 -1.16 -16.78 -3.12
CA ASP A 68 -0.96 -18.15 -2.59
C ASP A 68 -0.70 -18.18 -1.09
N THR A 69 -0.20 -17.10 -0.51
CA THR A 69 0.01 -16.98 0.95
C THR A 69 -1.30 -16.85 1.73
N GLY A 70 -2.43 -16.66 1.06
CA GLY A 70 -3.71 -16.36 1.70
C GLY A 70 -3.93 -14.87 1.98
N TYR A 71 -2.99 -14.01 1.62
CA TYR A 71 -3.04 -12.56 1.83
C TYR A 71 -2.96 -11.81 0.51
N GLY A 72 -3.45 -10.56 0.48
CA GLY A 72 -3.11 -9.62 -0.56
C GLY A 72 -1.65 -9.16 -0.40
N HIS A 73 -0.94 -9.00 -1.50
CA HIS A 73 0.47 -8.61 -1.51
C HIS A 73 0.68 -7.14 -1.90
N ALA A 74 -0.36 -6.32 -1.77
CA ALA A 74 -0.27 -4.89 -2.01
C ALA A 74 -1.12 -4.11 -1.01
N ILE A 75 -0.70 -2.88 -0.72
CA ILE A 75 -1.42 -1.93 0.10
C ILE A 75 -1.28 -0.54 -0.51
N ASP A 76 -2.37 0.22 -0.49
CA ASP A 76 -2.33 1.64 -0.82
C ASP A 76 -2.31 2.46 0.47
N LEU A 77 -1.46 3.47 0.50
CA LEU A 77 -1.28 4.36 1.64
C LEU A 77 -1.29 5.81 1.17
N ILE A 78 -2.08 6.64 1.84
CA ILE A 78 -2.17 8.06 1.52
C ILE A 78 -1.65 8.87 2.71
N PRO A 79 -0.70 9.80 2.49
CA PRO A 79 -0.27 10.72 3.54
C PRO A 79 -1.43 11.61 4.00
N LEU A 80 -1.53 11.84 5.30
CA LEU A 80 -2.49 12.77 5.87
C LEU A 80 -1.85 14.16 6.07
N PRO A 81 -2.56 15.28 5.84
CA PRO A 81 -3.94 15.32 5.31
C PRO A 81 -4.02 14.90 3.85
N VAL A 82 -5.16 14.31 3.46
CA VAL A 82 -5.33 13.79 2.09
C VAL A 82 -5.26 14.95 1.09
N ASP A 83 -4.27 14.86 0.19
CA ASP A 83 -4.11 15.76 -0.94
C ASP A 83 -3.42 14.98 -2.07
N TRP A 84 -4.21 14.56 -3.05
CA TRP A 84 -3.72 13.74 -4.17
C TRP A 84 -2.68 14.46 -5.04
N HIS A 85 -2.60 15.79 -4.95
CA HIS A 85 -1.64 16.59 -5.72
C HIS A 85 -0.34 16.86 -4.96
N ASN A 86 -0.26 16.48 -3.69
CA ASN A 86 0.94 16.68 -2.89
C ASN A 86 1.96 15.55 -3.11
N ILE A 87 2.63 15.58 -4.24
CA ILE A 87 3.62 14.58 -4.62
C ILE A 87 4.78 14.51 -3.62
N GLU A 88 5.16 15.63 -3.03
CA GLU A 88 6.23 15.66 -2.02
C GLU A 88 5.88 14.80 -0.80
N ALA A 89 4.64 14.88 -0.32
CA ALA A 89 4.20 14.06 0.80
C ALA A 89 4.22 12.57 0.45
N PHE A 90 3.79 12.20 -0.77
CA PHE A 90 3.90 10.82 -1.26
C PHE A 90 5.36 10.36 -1.35
N ALA A 91 6.25 11.22 -1.82
CA ALA A 91 7.68 10.89 -1.91
C ALA A 91 8.30 10.69 -0.52
N VAL A 92 7.92 11.50 0.47
CA VAL A 92 8.34 11.31 1.85
C VAL A 92 7.84 9.97 2.39
N ALA A 93 6.56 9.66 2.19
CA ALA A 93 5.99 8.37 2.60
C ALA A 93 6.74 7.19 1.97
N THR A 94 7.05 7.27 0.68
CA THR A 94 7.81 6.23 -0.03
C THR A 94 9.20 6.04 0.59
N SER A 95 9.90 7.13 0.90
CA SER A 95 11.21 7.07 1.55
C SER A 95 11.14 6.39 2.92
N LEU A 96 10.11 6.69 3.70
CA LEU A 96 9.92 6.09 5.03
C LEU A 96 9.53 4.61 4.92
N MET A 97 8.75 4.23 3.92
CA MET A 97 8.42 2.83 3.66
C MET A 97 9.67 2.02 3.30
N PHE A 98 10.55 2.56 2.48
CA PHE A 98 11.82 1.89 2.15
C PHE A 98 12.76 1.82 3.34
N ARG A 99 12.82 2.86 4.16
CA ARG A 99 13.57 2.80 5.42
C ARG A 99 13.05 1.68 6.32
N ALA A 100 11.74 1.60 6.50
CA ALA A 100 11.11 0.57 7.31
C ALA A 100 11.40 -0.84 6.75
N ALA A 101 11.28 -1.02 5.44
CA ALA A 101 11.57 -2.29 4.79
C ALA A 101 13.03 -2.68 4.98
N MET A 102 13.96 -1.73 4.85
CA MET A 102 15.38 -1.98 5.08
C MET A 102 15.65 -2.43 6.51
N GLU A 103 15.03 -1.77 7.50
CA GLU A 103 15.18 -2.16 8.92
C GLU A 103 14.57 -3.54 9.21
N MET A 104 13.53 -3.93 8.48
CA MET A 104 12.90 -5.25 8.59
C MET A 104 13.66 -6.34 7.82
N GLY A 105 14.59 -5.96 6.95
CA GLY A 105 15.30 -6.90 6.09
C GLY A 105 14.43 -7.49 4.97
N ILE A 106 13.45 -6.74 4.48
CA ILE A 106 12.55 -7.16 3.39
C ILE A 106 12.68 -6.25 2.18
N ILE A 107 12.24 -6.76 1.04
CA ILE A 107 12.17 -6.01 -0.21
C ILE A 107 10.71 -5.65 -0.49
N ILE A 108 10.47 -4.40 -0.83
CA ILE A 108 9.18 -3.93 -1.33
C ILE A 108 9.38 -3.17 -2.63
N GLU A 109 8.30 -3.02 -3.40
CA GLU A 109 8.24 -2.15 -4.56
C GLU A 109 7.22 -1.04 -4.32
N ALA A 110 7.50 0.15 -4.86
CA ALA A 110 6.62 1.30 -4.74
C ALA A 110 6.15 1.76 -6.11
N GLY A 111 4.84 1.97 -6.25
CA GLY A 111 4.25 2.43 -7.52
C GLY A 111 4.72 3.82 -7.94
N GLY A 112 5.15 4.65 -7.00
CA GLY A 112 5.75 5.95 -7.30
C GLY A 112 7.09 5.88 -8.05
N HIS A 113 7.75 4.73 -8.02
CA HIS A 113 9.00 4.48 -8.74
C HIS A 113 8.80 3.90 -10.15
N TRP A 114 7.56 3.59 -10.55
CA TRP A 114 7.31 3.04 -11.89
C TRP A 114 7.58 4.08 -12.97
N ALA A 115 8.22 3.65 -14.05
CA ALA A 115 8.71 4.57 -15.08
C ALA A 115 7.60 5.17 -15.95
N SER A 116 6.56 4.37 -16.28
CA SER A 116 5.54 4.77 -17.25
C SER A 116 4.22 5.21 -16.62
N PHE A 117 3.83 4.61 -15.51
CA PHE A 117 2.59 4.93 -14.81
C PHE A 117 2.88 4.96 -13.32
N LYS A 118 2.98 6.18 -12.77
CA LYS A 118 3.27 6.33 -11.35
C LYS A 118 1.99 6.20 -10.54
N ASP A 119 2.00 5.25 -9.62
CA ASP A 119 0.91 4.99 -8.67
C ASP A 119 1.46 5.22 -7.26
N TRP A 120 1.53 6.47 -6.85
CA TRP A 120 2.19 6.91 -5.63
C TRP A 120 1.71 6.24 -4.33
N PRO A 121 0.40 5.97 -4.14
CA PRO A 121 -0.04 5.31 -2.90
C PRO A 121 0.32 3.82 -2.85
N HIS A 122 0.68 3.19 -3.96
CA HIS A 122 0.81 1.74 -4.08
C HIS A 122 2.16 1.22 -3.59
N TYR A 123 2.12 0.22 -2.72
CA TYR A 123 3.28 -0.55 -2.27
C TYR A 123 2.96 -2.03 -2.38
N GLN A 124 3.94 -2.83 -2.76
CA GLN A 124 3.72 -4.25 -2.96
C GLN A 124 4.93 -5.10 -2.58
N ILE A 125 4.66 -6.35 -2.24
CA ILE A 125 5.67 -7.40 -2.18
C ILE A 125 5.97 -7.81 -3.62
N PRO A 126 7.26 -7.84 -4.05
CA PRO A 126 7.59 -8.24 -5.43
C PRO A 126 7.05 -9.64 -5.75
N ARG A 127 6.59 -9.84 -6.98
CA ARG A 127 6.12 -11.16 -7.44
C ARG A 127 7.26 -12.17 -7.31
N GLY A 128 6.94 -13.33 -6.73
CA GLY A 128 7.91 -14.40 -6.54
C GLY A 128 8.88 -14.21 -5.37
N TYR A 129 8.73 -13.14 -4.60
CA TYR A 129 9.60 -12.88 -3.44
C TYR A 129 9.28 -13.80 -2.26
N LEU A 130 8.01 -14.15 -2.07
CA LEU A 130 7.55 -15.07 -1.01
C LEU A 130 7.16 -16.43 -1.59
#